data_788b43db7cb47432a1815bab74dfaf7b
#
_entry.id   788b43db7cb47432a1815bab74dfaf7b
#
_cell.length_a   1.000
_cell.length_b   1.000
_cell.length_c   1.000
_cell.angle_alpha   90.00
_cell.angle_beta   90.00
_cell.angle_gamma   90.00
#
_symmetry.space_group_name_H-M   'P 1'
#
loop_
_entity.id
_entity.type
_entity.pdbx_description
1 polymer ?
#
loop_
_entity_poly.entity_id
_entity_poly.type
_entity_poly.pdbx_seq_one_letter_code
_entity_poly.pdbx_strand_id
1 'polypeptide(L)'
;MALADAIPESMLPYPPVYKDKKFVVLSDWDGTITTQDSNDYMTDNLGFGKDKRRAGNLEILAGRQTFRDGFREMLESIVANGYTLDACKEELRKNIKLDSGFKDFHAWCREHDVPVVIVSSGMAPVIRAVLGNLVGDSIANSIDIIANDVEEREDGTWAIKFRHPSSGFGHDKSRAILPYKDLESPPLLFFFGDGVSDMSAARHADVLFVKQKGDGENDLAVYCTREGIPHIIFSDFSEALEVVKSVVSGEKTAKEVLAKGRC
;
A
#
# COMPACT_ATOMS: atom_id res chain seq x y z
N MET A 1 2.89 25.83 -24.14
CA MET A 1 1.71 25.45 -23.31
C MET A 1 1.87 23.98 -23.07
N ALA A 2 2.39 23.58 -21.90
CA ALA A 2 2.37 22.19 -21.47
C ALA A 2 0.90 21.80 -21.30
N LEU A 3 0.48 20.75 -22.00
CA LEU A 3 -0.80 20.10 -21.73
C LEU A 3 -0.77 19.72 -20.25
N ALA A 4 -1.63 20.32 -19.46
CA ALA A 4 -1.88 19.87 -18.11
C ALA A 4 -2.17 18.36 -18.23
N ASP A 5 -1.31 17.53 -17.63
CA ASP A 5 -1.48 16.08 -17.65
C ASP A 5 -2.88 15.78 -17.14
N ALA A 6 -3.74 15.34 -18.07
CA ALA A 6 -5.09 14.97 -17.71
C ALA A 6 -4.98 13.91 -16.62
N ILE A 7 -5.60 14.19 -15.48
CA ILE A 7 -5.62 13.27 -14.36
C ILE A 7 -6.15 11.92 -14.86
N PRO A 8 -5.36 10.81 -14.79
CA PRO A 8 -5.82 9.52 -15.31
C PRO A 8 -7.09 9.08 -14.63
N GLU A 9 -8.14 8.82 -15.38
CA GLU A 9 -9.41 8.39 -14.85
C GLU A 9 -9.35 6.89 -14.47
N SER A 10 -9.79 6.57 -13.25
CA SER A 10 -9.87 5.19 -12.82
C SER A 10 -11.12 4.52 -13.39
N MET A 11 -10.94 3.34 -13.99
CA MET A 11 -12.05 2.49 -14.43
C MET A 11 -12.52 1.50 -13.36
N LEU A 12 -11.84 1.45 -12.21
CA LEU A 12 -12.18 0.57 -11.09
C LEU A 12 -12.98 1.34 -10.03
N PRO A 13 -13.98 0.69 -9.39
CA PRO A 13 -14.78 1.34 -8.37
C PRO A 13 -13.93 1.75 -7.17
N TYR A 14 -14.24 2.90 -6.58
CA TYR A 14 -13.73 3.29 -5.28
C TYR A 14 -14.71 2.87 -4.18
N PRO A 15 -14.20 2.49 -3.00
CA PRO A 15 -15.05 2.34 -1.84
C PRO A 15 -15.60 3.71 -1.42
N PRO A 16 -16.66 3.74 -0.60
CA PRO A 16 -17.18 4.98 -0.05
C PRO A 16 -16.12 5.77 0.72
N VAL A 17 -16.08 7.08 0.51
CA VAL A 17 -15.27 7.96 1.34
C VAL A 17 -15.91 8.05 2.74
N TYR A 18 -15.11 7.86 3.79
CA TYR A 18 -15.54 7.93 5.19
C TYR A 18 -15.68 9.37 5.67
N LYS A 19 -16.61 10.11 5.04
CA LYS A 19 -16.78 11.56 5.23
C LYS A 19 -17.30 11.98 6.61
N ASP A 20 -17.93 11.06 7.34
CA ASP A 20 -18.48 11.33 8.67
C ASP A 20 -17.49 10.97 9.80
N LYS A 21 -16.28 10.51 9.45
CA LYS A 21 -15.24 10.12 10.40
C LYS A 21 -14.30 11.27 10.70
N LYS A 22 -13.81 11.33 11.94
CA LYS A 22 -12.79 12.31 12.35
C LYS A 22 -11.38 11.87 11.97
N PHE A 23 -11.15 10.56 11.88
CA PHE A 23 -9.87 9.94 11.62
C PHE A 23 -10.05 8.80 10.62
N VAL A 24 -9.10 8.63 9.71
CA VAL A 24 -9.05 7.51 8.77
C VAL A 24 -7.61 7.03 8.66
N VAL A 25 -7.42 5.72 8.69
CA VAL A 25 -6.15 5.07 8.39
C VAL A 25 -6.17 4.59 6.95
N LEU A 26 -5.19 5.02 6.17
CA LEU A 26 -4.89 4.51 4.84
C LEU A 26 -3.54 3.79 4.93
N SER A 27 -3.49 2.52 4.57
CA SER A 27 -2.25 1.73 4.72
C SER A 27 -1.91 0.99 3.43
N ASP A 28 -0.65 1.04 3.05
CA ASP A 28 -0.12 0.08 2.11
C ASP A 28 -0.24 -1.35 2.67
N TRP A 29 -0.16 -2.33 1.76
CA TRP A 29 -0.28 -3.75 2.07
C TRP A 29 1.09 -4.43 2.15
N ASP A 30 1.82 -4.43 1.02
CA ASP A 30 3.05 -5.19 0.83
C ASP A 30 4.22 -4.55 1.58
N GLY A 31 4.85 -5.30 2.50
CA GLY A 31 5.94 -4.77 3.32
C GLY A 31 5.51 -3.82 4.44
N THR A 32 4.22 -3.45 4.51
CA THR A 32 3.65 -2.57 5.54
C THR A 32 2.74 -3.36 6.48
N ILE A 33 1.55 -3.81 6.02
CA ILE A 33 0.67 -4.71 6.81
C ILE A 33 1.23 -6.13 6.82
N THR A 34 1.87 -6.56 5.73
CA THR A 34 2.64 -7.79 5.69
C THR A 34 4.10 -7.56 6.06
N THR A 35 4.77 -8.60 6.56
CA THR A 35 6.20 -8.52 6.92
C THR A 35 7.13 -8.58 5.72
N GLN A 36 6.61 -8.93 4.55
CA GLN A 36 7.33 -9.01 3.28
C GLN A 36 6.40 -8.66 2.12
N ASP A 37 6.97 -8.19 1.03
CA ASP A 37 6.23 -7.88 -0.20
C ASP A 37 5.77 -9.17 -0.89
N SER A 38 4.46 -9.32 -1.09
CA SER A 38 3.85 -10.50 -1.72
C SER A 38 4.13 -10.56 -3.22
N ASN A 39 4.26 -9.44 -3.89
CA ASN A 39 4.55 -9.38 -5.32
C ASN A 39 6.02 -9.70 -5.60
N ASP A 40 6.91 -9.20 -4.75
CA ASP A 40 8.32 -9.55 -4.76
C ASP A 40 8.49 -11.06 -4.51
N TYR A 41 7.79 -11.60 -3.51
CA TYR A 41 7.81 -13.03 -3.22
C TYR A 41 7.37 -13.87 -4.44
N MET A 42 6.25 -13.51 -5.08
CA MET A 42 5.80 -14.21 -6.29
C MET A 42 6.83 -14.13 -7.41
N THR A 43 7.39 -12.96 -7.66
CA THR A 43 8.38 -12.77 -8.72
C THR A 43 9.64 -13.57 -8.48
N ASP A 44 10.11 -13.58 -7.22
CA ASP A 44 11.34 -14.29 -6.83
C ASP A 44 11.19 -15.81 -6.91
N ASN A 45 10.01 -16.36 -6.60
CA ASN A 45 9.79 -17.80 -6.49
C ASN A 45 9.01 -18.41 -7.67
N LEU A 46 8.15 -17.65 -8.33
CA LEU A 46 7.30 -18.13 -9.41
C LEU A 46 7.60 -17.47 -10.75
N GLY A 47 8.23 -16.28 -10.74
CA GLY A 47 8.56 -15.49 -11.91
C GLY A 47 9.99 -15.64 -12.38
N PHE A 48 10.59 -14.53 -12.82
CA PHE A 48 11.94 -14.50 -13.38
C PHE A 48 13.07 -14.46 -12.32
N GLY A 49 12.73 -14.42 -11.04
CA GLY A 49 13.68 -14.53 -9.95
C GLY A 49 14.21 -13.21 -9.39
N LYS A 50 14.80 -13.30 -8.20
CA LYS A 50 15.23 -12.17 -7.36
C LYS A 50 16.25 -11.25 -8.05
N ASP A 51 17.26 -11.81 -8.72
CA ASP A 51 18.33 -10.99 -9.30
C ASP A 51 17.81 -10.06 -10.39
N LYS A 52 16.92 -10.57 -11.26
CA LYS A 52 16.31 -9.78 -12.33
C LYS A 52 15.33 -8.75 -11.76
N ARG A 53 14.54 -9.10 -10.74
CA ARG A 53 13.67 -8.16 -10.04
C ARG A 53 14.46 -7.00 -9.45
N ARG A 54 15.56 -7.28 -8.72
CA ARG A 54 16.39 -6.22 -8.13
C ARG A 54 17.04 -5.33 -9.18
N ALA A 55 17.47 -5.88 -10.28
CA ALA A 55 17.98 -5.09 -11.41
C ALA A 55 16.87 -4.14 -11.97
N GLY A 56 15.64 -4.65 -12.14
CA GLY A 56 14.49 -3.83 -12.54
C GLY A 56 14.16 -2.72 -11.55
N ASN A 57 14.20 -3.00 -10.25
CA ASN A 57 13.97 -1.98 -9.20
C ASN A 57 14.99 -0.83 -9.30
N LEU A 58 16.26 -1.12 -9.60
CA LEU A 58 17.28 -0.09 -9.81
C LEU A 58 17.00 0.78 -11.05
N GLU A 59 16.43 0.20 -12.12
CA GLU A 59 15.99 0.97 -13.30
C GLU A 59 14.84 1.92 -12.97
N ILE A 60 13.89 1.46 -12.14
CA ILE A 60 12.76 2.28 -11.66
C ILE A 60 13.26 3.43 -10.78
N LEU A 61 14.12 3.16 -9.81
CA LEU A 61 14.71 4.17 -8.92
C LEU A 61 15.55 5.20 -9.69
N ALA A 62 16.20 4.79 -10.77
CA ALA A 62 16.95 5.66 -11.65
C ALA A 62 16.08 6.44 -12.66
N GLY A 63 14.76 6.22 -12.65
CA GLY A 63 13.81 6.88 -13.55
C GLY A 63 13.90 6.43 -15.01
N ARG A 64 14.56 5.30 -15.30
CA ARG A 64 14.67 4.74 -16.65
C ARG A 64 13.52 3.82 -17.04
N GLN A 65 12.79 3.31 -16.04
CA GLN A 65 11.58 2.51 -16.22
C GLN A 65 10.49 3.04 -15.27
N THR A 66 9.21 2.95 -15.67
CA THR A 66 8.12 3.27 -14.75
C THR A 66 7.86 2.09 -13.83
N PHE A 67 7.39 2.38 -12.60
CA PHE A 67 6.95 1.32 -11.67
C PHE A 67 5.89 0.43 -12.31
N ARG A 68 4.89 1.04 -12.99
CA ARG A 68 3.83 0.32 -13.70
C ARG A 68 4.37 -0.72 -14.68
N ASP A 69 5.35 -0.35 -15.50
CA ASP A 69 5.84 -1.23 -16.55
C ASP A 69 6.75 -2.32 -15.99
N GLY A 70 7.62 -1.99 -15.03
CA GLY A 70 8.41 -2.99 -14.31
C GLY A 70 7.55 -3.99 -13.55
N PHE A 71 6.50 -3.51 -12.88
CA PHE A 71 5.57 -4.39 -12.17
C PHE A 71 4.78 -5.30 -13.12
N ARG A 72 4.37 -4.79 -14.30
CA ARG A 72 3.77 -5.63 -15.35
C ARG A 72 4.72 -6.76 -15.77
N GLU A 73 5.98 -6.46 -16.06
CA GLU A 73 6.99 -7.47 -16.45
C GLU A 73 7.18 -8.53 -15.38
N MET A 74 7.18 -8.15 -14.10
CA MET A 74 7.24 -9.10 -12.99
C MET A 74 6.09 -10.11 -13.06
N LEU A 75 4.85 -9.64 -13.18
CA LEU A 75 3.65 -10.47 -13.21
C LEU A 75 3.55 -11.31 -14.48
N GLU A 76 3.87 -10.75 -15.64
CA GLU A 76 3.92 -11.46 -16.92
C GLU A 76 4.91 -12.65 -16.87
N SER A 77 6.01 -12.52 -16.13
CA SER A 77 6.96 -13.62 -15.97
C SER A 77 6.39 -14.81 -15.20
N ILE A 78 5.49 -14.55 -14.24
CA ILE A 78 4.79 -15.59 -13.46
C ILE A 78 3.82 -16.35 -14.38
N VAL A 79 3.05 -15.59 -15.17
CA VAL A 79 2.11 -16.18 -16.16
C VAL A 79 2.86 -16.98 -17.22
N ALA A 80 4.00 -16.47 -17.71
CA ALA A 80 4.84 -17.19 -18.69
C ALA A 80 5.41 -18.52 -18.15
N ASN A 81 5.59 -18.61 -16.83
CA ASN A 81 5.99 -19.86 -16.15
C ASN A 81 4.80 -20.81 -15.90
N GLY A 82 3.59 -20.47 -16.34
CA GLY A 82 2.41 -21.33 -16.28
C GLY A 82 1.62 -21.28 -14.97
N TYR A 83 1.90 -20.31 -14.07
CA TYR A 83 1.15 -20.18 -12.83
C TYR A 83 -0.16 -19.44 -13.03
N THR A 84 -1.26 -20.09 -12.64
CA THR A 84 -2.58 -19.47 -12.57
C THR A 84 -2.68 -18.51 -11.38
N LEU A 85 -3.66 -17.61 -11.39
CA LEU A 85 -3.89 -16.68 -10.28
C LEU A 85 -4.18 -17.43 -8.97
N ASP A 86 -4.93 -18.53 -9.02
CA ASP A 86 -5.23 -19.33 -7.83
C ASP A 86 -3.99 -20.04 -7.29
N ALA A 87 -3.10 -20.53 -8.14
CA ALA A 87 -1.81 -21.06 -7.69
C ALA A 87 -0.96 -20.00 -6.97
N CYS A 88 -0.96 -18.76 -7.47
CA CYS A 88 -0.29 -17.64 -6.82
C CYS A 88 -0.92 -17.34 -5.44
N LYS A 89 -2.24 -17.27 -5.33
CA LYS A 89 -2.94 -17.06 -4.06
C LYS A 89 -2.61 -18.14 -3.04
N GLU A 90 -2.60 -19.42 -3.45
CA GLU A 90 -2.27 -20.55 -2.56
C GLU A 90 -0.83 -20.47 -2.05
N GLU A 91 0.11 -20.11 -2.93
CA GLU A 91 1.50 -19.97 -2.53
C GLU A 91 1.70 -18.82 -1.54
N LEU A 92 1.03 -17.69 -1.78
CA LEU A 92 1.09 -16.54 -0.87
C LEU A 92 0.43 -16.81 0.49
N ARG A 93 -0.69 -17.55 0.54
CA ARG A 93 -1.33 -17.94 1.80
C ARG A 93 -0.41 -18.76 2.72
N LYS A 94 0.48 -19.55 2.15
CA LYS A 94 1.45 -20.36 2.90
C LYS A 94 2.62 -19.56 3.44
N ASN A 95 3.04 -18.54 2.71
CA ASN A 95 4.34 -17.91 2.92
C ASN A 95 4.28 -16.46 3.44
N ILE A 96 3.23 -15.71 3.10
CA ILE A 96 3.09 -14.33 3.57
C ILE A 96 2.63 -14.29 5.02
N LYS A 97 3.27 -13.44 5.80
CA LYS A 97 2.98 -13.26 7.23
C LYS A 97 2.49 -11.84 7.51
N LEU A 98 1.58 -11.76 8.46
CA LEU A 98 1.08 -10.51 8.98
C LEU A 98 2.10 -9.85 9.91
N ASP A 99 2.16 -8.52 9.90
CA ASP A 99 2.81 -7.76 10.96
C ASP A 99 2.22 -8.13 12.33
N SER A 100 3.08 -8.29 13.32
CA SER A 100 2.70 -8.83 14.63
C SER A 100 1.69 -7.96 15.38
N GLY A 101 1.77 -6.64 15.19
CA GLY A 101 0.88 -5.66 15.85
C GLY A 101 -0.40 -5.35 15.09
N PHE A 102 -0.53 -5.78 13.82
CA PHE A 102 -1.65 -5.32 12.98
C PHE A 102 -3.03 -5.74 13.48
N LYS A 103 -3.18 -6.96 14.03
CA LYS A 103 -4.49 -7.42 14.54
C LYS A 103 -5.00 -6.53 15.67
N ASP A 104 -4.14 -6.22 16.62
CA ASP A 104 -4.49 -5.39 17.78
C ASP A 104 -4.71 -3.93 17.35
N PHE A 105 -3.90 -3.44 16.43
CA PHE A 105 -4.08 -2.13 15.80
C PHE A 105 -5.45 -2.00 15.13
N HIS A 106 -5.81 -2.96 14.27
CA HIS A 106 -7.09 -2.96 13.57
C HIS A 106 -8.28 -3.10 14.55
N ALA A 107 -8.17 -3.99 15.54
CA ALA A 107 -9.21 -4.16 16.56
C ALA A 107 -9.46 -2.85 17.32
N TRP A 108 -8.39 -2.20 17.77
CA TRP A 108 -8.49 -0.89 18.44
C TRP A 108 -9.09 0.19 17.53
N CYS A 109 -8.64 0.28 16.28
CA CYS A 109 -9.19 1.23 15.32
C CYS A 109 -10.70 1.06 15.14
N ARG A 110 -11.16 -0.19 14.99
CA ARG A 110 -12.58 -0.51 14.87
C ARG A 110 -13.39 -0.11 16.11
N GLU A 111 -12.85 -0.36 17.32
CA GLU A 111 -13.50 0.00 18.58
C GLU A 111 -13.62 1.52 18.79
N HIS A 112 -12.71 2.28 18.17
CA HIS A 112 -12.64 3.75 18.30
C HIS A 112 -13.17 4.49 17.07
N ASP A 113 -13.90 3.80 16.20
CA ASP A 113 -14.52 4.38 15.00
C ASP A 113 -13.52 5.01 14.02
N VAL A 114 -12.34 4.39 13.91
CA VAL A 114 -11.27 4.77 12.98
C VAL A 114 -11.21 3.72 11.87
N PRO A 115 -11.81 3.95 10.69
CA PRO A 115 -11.74 2.99 9.60
C PRO A 115 -10.31 2.81 9.10
N VAL A 116 -9.99 1.56 8.72
CA VAL A 116 -8.72 1.19 8.09
C VAL A 116 -9.02 0.78 6.65
N VAL A 117 -8.34 1.43 5.71
CA VAL A 117 -8.45 1.17 4.26
C VAL A 117 -7.08 0.76 3.73
N ILE A 118 -7.03 -0.34 3.02
CA ILE A 118 -5.81 -0.78 2.33
C ILE A 118 -5.70 -0.04 0.99
N VAL A 119 -4.56 0.61 0.76
CA VAL A 119 -4.24 1.34 -0.48
C VAL A 119 -2.97 0.74 -1.06
N SER A 120 -3.10 -0.17 -2.03
CA SER A 120 -1.99 -0.98 -2.52
C SER A 120 -1.81 -0.89 -4.04
N SER A 121 -0.58 -0.96 -4.50
CA SER A 121 -0.25 -1.17 -5.91
C SER A 121 -0.32 -2.64 -6.33
N GLY A 122 -0.56 -3.56 -5.40
CA GLY A 122 -0.87 -4.95 -5.67
C GLY A 122 -2.27 -5.16 -6.27
N MET A 123 -2.74 -6.40 -6.25
CA MET A 123 -3.99 -6.81 -6.88
C MET A 123 -5.05 -7.16 -5.83
N ALA A 124 -6.19 -6.49 -5.83
CA ALA A 124 -7.26 -6.64 -4.83
C ALA A 124 -7.70 -8.11 -4.60
N PRO A 125 -7.89 -8.98 -5.62
CA PRO A 125 -8.26 -10.38 -5.40
C PRO A 125 -7.19 -11.18 -4.66
N VAL A 126 -5.91 -10.87 -4.89
CA VAL A 126 -4.77 -11.51 -4.21
C VAL A 126 -4.70 -11.03 -2.76
N ILE A 127 -4.75 -9.72 -2.55
CA ILE A 127 -4.73 -9.11 -1.21
C ILE A 127 -5.88 -9.67 -0.37
N ARG A 128 -7.10 -9.73 -0.92
CA ARG A 128 -8.28 -10.25 -0.23
C ARG A 128 -8.10 -11.70 0.21
N ALA A 129 -7.55 -12.54 -0.68
CA ALA A 129 -7.32 -13.96 -0.41
C ALA A 129 -6.26 -14.19 0.69
N VAL A 130 -5.18 -13.42 0.66
CA VAL A 130 -4.11 -13.52 1.67
C VAL A 130 -4.59 -12.93 3.00
N LEU A 131 -5.24 -11.77 2.99
CA LEU A 131 -5.78 -11.11 4.19
C LEU A 131 -6.78 -12.03 4.90
N GLY A 132 -7.71 -12.68 4.14
CA GLY A 132 -8.67 -13.65 4.69
C GLY A 132 -7.98 -14.79 5.45
N ASN A 133 -6.91 -15.32 4.89
CA ASN A 133 -6.10 -16.36 5.53
C ASN A 133 -5.40 -15.86 6.82
N LEU A 134 -4.97 -14.59 6.85
CA LEU A 134 -4.20 -14.04 7.97
C LEU A 134 -5.06 -13.57 9.15
N VAL A 135 -6.23 -12.97 8.87
CA VAL A 135 -7.07 -12.35 9.91
C VAL A 135 -8.47 -12.97 10.02
N GLY A 136 -8.81 -13.88 9.11
CA GLY A 136 -10.16 -14.47 8.96
C GLY A 136 -11.07 -13.64 8.07
N ASP A 137 -11.99 -14.32 7.37
CA ASP A 137 -12.84 -13.71 6.33
C ASP A 137 -13.73 -12.58 6.87
N SER A 138 -14.24 -12.70 8.09
CA SER A 138 -15.08 -11.67 8.70
C SER A 138 -14.35 -10.33 8.83
N ILE A 139 -13.10 -10.35 9.29
CA ILE A 139 -12.27 -9.14 9.41
C ILE A 139 -11.85 -8.67 8.02
N ALA A 140 -11.36 -9.58 7.19
CA ALA A 140 -10.92 -9.26 5.85
C ALA A 140 -12.01 -8.56 5.02
N ASN A 141 -13.26 -9.02 5.10
CA ASN A 141 -14.39 -8.44 4.37
C ASN A 141 -14.85 -7.09 4.93
N SER A 142 -14.47 -6.73 6.14
CA SER A 142 -14.76 -5.42 6.73
C SER A 142 -13.74 -4.34 6.37
N ILE A 143 -12.61 -4.71 5.77
CA ILE A 143 -11.56 -3.78 5.36
C ILE A 143 -11.72 -3.46 3.87
N ASP A 144 -11.89 -2.20 3.53
CA ASP A 144 -11.89 -1.75 2.15
C ASP A 144 -10.49 -1.84 1.53
N ILE A 145 -10.44 -2.22 0.26
CA ILE A 145 -9.19 -2.33 -0.51
C ILE A 145 -9.29 -1.46 -1.76
N ILE A 146 -8.41 -0.48 -1.86
CA ILE A 146 -8.17 0.33 -3.05
C ILE A 146 -6.87 -0.18 -3.67
N ALA A 147 -6.98 -0.98 -4.72
CA ALA A 147 -5.83 -1.60 -5.39
C ALA A 147 -6.10 -1.78 -6.89
N ASN A 148 -5.12 -2.29 -7.61
CA ASN A 148 -5.33 -2.79 -8.96
C ASN A 148 -6.23 -4.02 -8.93
N ASP A 149 -6.71 -4.42 -10.10
CA ASP A 149 -7.54 -5.61 -10.28
C ASP A 149 -6.83 -6.62 -11.20
N VAL A 150 -7.47 -7.73 -11.49
CA VAL A 150 -6.96 -8.78 -12.36
C VAL A 150 -7.99 -9.09 -13.44
N GLU A 151 -7.52 -9.30 -14.66
CA GLU A 151 -8.27 -9.90 -15.75
C GLU A 151 -7.84 -11.36 -15.88
N GLU A 152 -8.75 -12.28 -15.55
CA GLU A 152 -8.55 -13.71 -15.78
C GLU A 152 -9.14 -14.11 -17.13
N ARG A 153 -8.44 -14.99 -17.87
CA ARG A 153 -8.83 -15.44 -19.20
C ARG A 153 -9.25 -16.91 -19.17
N GLU A 154 -10.02 -17.32 -20.16
CA GLU A 154 -10.53 -18.69 -20.28
C GLU A 154 -9.42 -19.76 -20.38
N ASP A 155 -8.24 -19.39 -20.87
CA ASP A 155 -7.08 -20.27 -20.97
C ASP A 155 -6.31 -20.43 -19.65
N GLY A 156 -6.78 -19.80 -18.56
CA GLY A 156 -6.15 -19.81 -17.24
C GLY A 156 -5.01 -18.79 -17.09
N THR A 157 -4.68 -18.04 -18.13
CA THR A 157 -3.77 -16.91 -18.02
C THR A 157 -4.47 -15.71 -17.37
N TRP A 158 -3.68 -14.78 -16.86
CA TRP A 158 -4.20 -13.58 -16.21
C TRP A 158 -3.29 -12.38 -16.44
N ALA A 159 -3.84 -11.19 -16.28
CA ALA A 159 -3.09 -9.95 -16.38
C ALA A 159 -3.56 -8.95 -15.33
N ILE A 160 -2.65 -8.08 -14.89
CA ILE A 160 -3.00 -6.96 -14.03
C ILE A 160 -3.85 -5.95 -14.79
N LYS A 161 -4.91 -5.49 -14.14
CA LYS A 161 -5.74 -4.37 -14.59
C LYS A 161 -5.43 -3.16 -13.73
N PHE A 162 -4.61 -2.27 -14.26
CA PHE A 162 -4.19 -1.09 -13.52
C PHE A 162 -5.35 -0.14 -13.23
N ARG A 163 -5.40 0.36 -12.00
CA ARG A 163 -6.38 1.36 -11.57
C ARG A 163 -6.21 2.68 -12.30
N HIS A 164 -4.96 3.09 -12.54
CA HIS A 164 -4.60 4.30 -13.26
C HIS A 164 -3.61 3.95 -14.38
N PRO A 165 -4.09 3.41 -15.51
CA PRO A 165 -3.23 2.85 -16.56
C PRO A 165 -2.34 3.89 -17.24
N SER A 166 -2.68 5.16 -17.19
CA SER A 166 -1.86 6.25 -17.72
C SER A 166 -0.83 6.81 -16.73
N SER A 167 -0.91 6.42 -15.44
CA SER A 167 0.08 6.78 -14.45
C SER A 167 1.31 5.84 -14.52
N GLY A 168 2.51 6.40 -14.37
CA GLY A 168 3.74 5.61 -14.21
C GLY A 168 3.75 4.73 -12.96
N PHE A 169 2.86 4.95 -12.00
CA PHE A 169 2.67 4.10 -10.83
C PHE A 169 1.68 2.95 -11.07
N GLY A 170 0.85 3.00 -12.14
CA GLY A 170 -0.22 2.03 -12.37
C GLY A 170 -1.37 2.17 -11.36
N HIS A 171 -1.07 2.39 -10.08
CA HIS A 171 -1.96 2.90 -9.06
C HIS A 171 -1.31 4.11 -8.38
N ASP A 172 -1.72 5.29 -8.74
CA ASP A 172 -1.31 6.53 -8.06
C ASP A 172 -2.07 6.64 -6.73
N LYS A 173 -1.39 6.33 -5.63
CA LYS A 173 -1.99 6.29 -4.28
C LYS A 173 -2.42 7.67 -3.78
N SER A 174 -1.90 8.77 -4.33
CA SER A 174 -2.38 10.12 -3.98
C SER A 174 -3.87 10.28 -4.23
N ARG A 175 -4.40 9.60 -5.25
CA ARG A 175 -5.82 9.63 -5.61
C ARG A 175 -6.73 8.89 -4.64
N ALA A 176 -6.18 8.04 -3.78
CA ALA A 176 -6.93 7.46 -2.66
C ALA A 176 -7.05 8.45 -1.49
N ILE A 177 -6.14 9.42 -1.39
CA ILE A 177 -6.09 10.42 -0.31
C ILE A 177 -6.84 11.70 -0.67
N LEU A 178 -6.64 12.21 -1.89
CA LEU A 178 -7.18 13.51 -2.32
C LEU A 178 -8.70 13.64 -2.14
N PRO A 179 -9.54 12.63 -2.42
CA PRO A 179 -10.97 12.73 -2.20
C PRO A 179 -11.38 13.05 -0.76
N TYR A 180 -10.58 12.68 0.23
CA TYR A 180 -10.82 13.05 1.62
C TYR A 180 -10.49 14.53 1.89
N LYS A 181 -9.47 15.08 1.20
CA LYS A 181 -9.07 16.48 1.36
C LYS A 181 -10.07 17.45 0.76
N ASP A 182 -10.87 16.99 -0.19
CA ASP A 182 -11.91 17.79 -0.86
C ASP A 182 -13.22 17.83 -0.08
N LEU A 183 -13.33 17.13 1.06
CA LEU A 183 -14.51 17.16 1.92
C LEU A 183 -14.64 18.51 2.65
N GLU A 184 -15.87 18.93 2.93
CA GLU A 184 -16.14 20.15 3.72
C GLU A 184 -15.51 20.11 5.12
N SER A 185 -15.48 18.92 5.73
CA SER A 185 -14.81 18.64 7.00
C SER A 185 -13.90 17.43 6.84
N PRO A 186 -12.68 17.62 6.34
CA PRO A 186 -11.76 16.51 6.10
C PRO A 186 -11.39 15.76 7.40
N PRO A 187 -11.39 14.42 7.40
CA PRO A 187 -10.81 13.66 8.51
C PRO A 187 -9.29 13.86 8.57
N LEU A 188 -8.71 13.66 9.75
CA LEU A 188 -7.28 13.54 9.87
C LEU A 188 -6.85 12.17 9.30
N LEU A 189 -5.91 12.19 8.37
CA LEU A 189 -5.45 11.01 7.64
C LEU A 189 -4.11 10.52 8.16
N PHE A 190 -4.11 9.30 8.68
CA PHE A 190 -2.89 8.54 8.90
C PHE A 190 -2.58 7.74 7.63
N PHE A 191 -1.36 7.84 7.12
CA PHE A 191 -0.91 7.01 6.00
C PHE A 191 0.28 6.17 6.43
N PHE A 192 0.24 4.87 6.10
CA PHE A 192 1.29 3.90 6.39
C PHE A 192 1.85 3.37 5.07
N GLY A 193 3.17 3.37 4.93
CA GLY A 193 3.84 2.86 3.73
C GLY A 193 5.30 2.51 3.98
N ASP A 194 5.97 1.95 2.98
CA ASP A 194 7.35 1.48 3.09
C ASP A 194 8.19 1.71 1.82
N GLY A 195 7.56 1.88 0.65
CA GLY A 195 8.23 1.77 -0.63
C GLY A 195 7.97 2.88 -1.64
N VAL A 196 8.45 2.63 -2.86
CA VAL A 196 8.39 3.56 -4.00
C VAL A 196 6.96 3.92 -4.38
N SER A 197 6.04 2.95 -4.32
CA SER A 197 4.63 3.17 -4.67
C SER A 197 3.91 4.14 -3.73
N ASP A 198 4.45 4.41 -2.53
CA ASP A 198 3.87 5.30 -1.53
C ASP A 198 4.30 6.75 -1.68
N MET A 199 5.33 7.00 -2.48
CA MET A 199 5.89 8.36 -2.65
C MET A 199 4.84 9.36 -3.12
N SER A 200 3.89 8.93 -3.97
CA SER A 200 2.81 9.81 -4.45
C SER A 200 1.85 10.21 -3.34
N ALA A 201 1.65 9.34 -2.35
CA ALA A 201 0.76 9.55 -1.22
C ALA A 201 1.39 10.35 -0.07
N ALA A 202 2.70 10.23 0.12
CA ALA A 202 3.43 10.69 1.29
C ALA A 202 3.20 12.17 1.64
N ARG A 203 3.09 13.04 0.62
CA ARG A 203 2.89 14.50 0.81
C ARG A 203 1.49 14.89 1.26
N HIS A 204 0.52 14.00 1.14
CA HIS A 204 -0.89 14.28 1.35
C HIS A 204 -1.42 13.79 2.68
N ALA A 205 -0.66 12.95 3.41
CA ALA A 205 -1.01 12.49 4.73
C ALA A 205 -0.89 13.60 5.78
N ASP A 206 -1.77 13.59 6.80
CA ASP A 206 -1.62 14.47 7.95
C ASP A 206 -0.60 13.92 8.96
N VAL A 207 -0.53 12.58 9.08
CA VAL A 207 0.53 11.87 9.80
C VAL A 207 1.01 10.71 8.95
N LEU A 208 2.24 10.79 8.49
CA LEU A 208 2.89 9.75 7.69
C LEU A 208 3.70 8.82 8.60
N PHE A 209 3.43 7.53 8.49
CA PHE A 209 4.22 6.46 9.09
C PHE A 209 5.00 5.73 8.00
N VAL A 210 6.29 5.56 8.22
CA VAL A 210 7.18 4.86 7.28
C VAL A 210 7.75 3.62 7.96
N LYS A 211 7.43 2.45 7.40
CA LYS A 211 7.87 1.16 7.92
C LYS A 211 9.38 1.01 7.75
N GLN A 212 10.05 0.67 8.83
CA GLN A 212 11.46 0.29 8.79
C GLN A 212 11.58 -1.19 8.44
N LYS A 213 12.28 -1.50 7.36
CA LYS A 213 12.58 -2.86 6.94
C LYS A 213 13.93 -3.32 7.47
N GLY A 214 14.00 -4.60 7.88
CA GLY A 214 15.23 -5.21 8.39
C GLY A 214 16.29 -5.50 7.33
N ASP A 215 15.91 -5.48 6.04
CA ASP A 215 16.80 -5.75 4.90
C ASP A 215 17.55 -4.50 4.39
N GLY A 216 17.28 -3.34 4.97
CA GLY A 216 17.91 -2.06 4.60
C GLY A 216 17.28 -1.36 3.39
N GLU A 217 16.23 -1.91 2.79
CA GLU A 217 15.48 -1.26 1.69
C GLU A 217 14.44 -0.28 2.26
N ASN A 218 14.88 0.94 2.58
CA ASN A 218 14.03 1.99 3.19
C ASN A 218 13.80 3.16 2.21
N ASP A 219 13.33 2.86 1.00
CA ASP A 219 13.23 3.82 -0.10
C ASP A 219 12.31 5.00 0.23
N LEU A 220 11.17 4.75 0.89
CA LEU A 220 10.25 5.80 1.29
C LEU A 220 10.87 6.72 2.34
N ALA A 221 11.61 6.19 3.33
CA ALA A 221 12.29 7.01 4.34
C ALA A 221 13.35 7.92 3.73
N VAL A 222 14.16 7.36 2.80
CA VAL A 222 15.17 8.12 2.05
C VAL A 222 14.52 9.23 1.23
N TYR A 223 13.44 8.90 0.52
CA TYR A 223 12.67 9.88 -0.25
C TYR A 223 12.11 11.00 0.66
N CYS A 224 11.44 10.65 1.73
CA CYS A 224 10.84 11.62 2.66
C CYS A 224 11.89 12.55 3.28
N THR A 225 13.06 12.00 3.66
CA THR A 225 14.17 12.79 4.19
C THR A 225 14.71 13.77 3.16
N ARG A 226 14.94 13.32 1.92
CA ARG A 226 15.41 14.16 0.81
C ARG A 226 14.45 15.30 0.50
N GLU A 227 13.15 15.00 0.49
CA GLU A 227 12.09 15.95 0.13
C GLU A 227 11.60 16.80 1.31
N GLY A 228 12.14 16.58 2.52
CA GLY A 228 11.72 17.30 3.71
C GLY A 228 10.30 17.00 4.18
N ILE A 229 9.78 15.80 3.87
CA ILE A 229 8.44 15.35 4.29
C ILE A 229 8.51 14.81 5.72
N PRO A 230 7.80 15.43 6.69
CA PRO A 230 7.77 14.92 8.06
C PRO A 230 7.15 13.53 8.11
N HIS A 231 7.79 12.60 8.83
CA HIS A 231 7.31 11.24 8.96
C HIS A 231 7.76 10.60 10.28
N ILE A 232 7.10 9.53 10.65
CA ILE A 232 7.40 8.72 11.84
C ILE A 232 7.88 7.36 11.35
N ILE A 233 9.07 6.96 11.76
CA ILE A 233 9.57 5.59 11.53
C ILE A 233 8.91 4.67 12.55
N PHE A 234 8.47 3.48 12.09
CA PHE A 234 7.92 2.45 12.96
C PHE A 234 8.41 1.06 12.53
N SER A 235 8.56 0.16 13.47
CA SER A 235 9.02 -1.22 13.22
C SER A 235 7.85 -2.20 13.06
N ASP A 236 6.79 -2.01 13.85
CA ASP A 236 5.55 -2.77 13.79
C ASP A 236 4.33 -1.94 14.19
N PHE A 237 3.14 -2.46 13.92
CA PHE A 237 1.90 -1.72 14.20
C PHE A 237 1.64 -1.51 15.70
N SER A 238 2.31 -2.22 16.62
CA SER A 238 2.18 -1.98 18.06
C SER A 238 2.78 -0.64 18.45
N GLU A 239 3.95 -0.29 17.88
CA GLU A 239 4.58 1.02 18.09
C GLU A 239 3.71 2.15 17.49
N ALA A 240 3.23 1.95 16.27
CA ALA A 240 2.39 2.93 15.59
C ALA A 240 1.07 3.16 16.33
N LEU A 241 0.49 2.12 16.94
CA LEU A 241 -0.76 2.19 17.69
C LEU A 241 -0.69 3.22 18.82
N GLU A 242 0.41 3.27 19.56
CA GLU A 242 0.56 4.21 20.67
C GLU A 242 0.54 5.68 20.19
N VAL A 243 1.13 5.93 19.02
CA VAL A 243 1.08 7.26 18.41
C VAL A 243 -0.33 7.58 17.93
N VAL A 244 -1.00 6.66 17.24
CA VAL A 244 -2.38 6.84 16.77
C VAL A 244 -3.32 7.09 17.96
N LYS A 245 -3.21 6.32 19.03
CA LYS A 245 -3.97 6.53 20.28
C LYS A 245 -3.82 7.94 20.82
N SER A 246 -2.57 8.44 20.89
CA SER A 246 -2.30 9.78 21.43
C SER A 246 -2.93 10.91 20.60
N VAL A 247 -3.04 10.72 19.28
CA VAL A 247 -3.67 11.69 18.38
C VAL A 247 -5.20 11.58 18.44
N VAL A 248 -5.74 10.36 18.39
CA VAL A 248 -7.19 10.13 18.41
C VAL A 248 -7.81 10.57 19.74
N SER A 249 -7.12 10.37 20.88
CA SER A 249 -7.57 10.85 22.19
C SER A 249 -7.43 12.37 22.37
N GLY A 250 -6.71 13.05 21.47
CA GLY A 250 -6.41 14.49 21.61
C GLY A 250 -5.29 14.81 22.60
N GLU A 251 -4.58 13.82 23.11
CA GLU A 251 -3.38 14.03 23.97
C GLU A 251 -2.26 14.76 23.22
N LYS A 252 -2.12 14.44 21.91
CA LYS A 252 -1.15 15.08 21.02
C LYS A 252 -1.81 15.45 19.70
N THR A 253 -1.31 16.52 19.10
CA THR A 253 -1.67 16.92 17.74
C THR A 253 -0.80 16.16 16.71
N ALA A 254 -1.25 16.09 15.47
CA ALA A 254 -0.45 15.57 14.34
C ALA A 254 0.92 16.26 14.25
N LYS A 255 0.97 17.57 14.44
CA LYS A 255 2.22 18.36 14.42
C LYS A 255 3.19 17.96 15.51
N GLU A 256 2.71 17.71 16.72
CA GLU A 256 3.55 17.31 17.85
C GLU A 256 4.14 15.92 17.69
N VAL A 257 3.37 14.95 17.16
CA VAL A 257 3.89 13.60 16.91
C VAL A 257 4.91 13.60 15.77
N LEU A 258 4.70 14.39 14.70
CA LEU A 258 5.66 14.53 13.60
C LEU A 258 6.93 15.29 14.01
N ALA A 259 6.86 16.23 14.95
CA ALA A 259 8.03 16.93 15.44
C ALA A 259 8.99 16.01 16.22
N LYS A 260 8.47 14.98 16.88
CA LYS A 260 9.27 13.97 17.61
C LYS A 260 9.85 12.90 16.70
N GLY A 261 9.23 12.64 15.56
CA GLY A 261 9.72 11.67 14.57
C GLY A 261 10.93 12.12 13.76
N ARG A 262 11.44 13.32 14.00
CA ARG A 262 12.68 13.84 13.41
C ARG A 262 13.85 13.56 14.37
N CYS A 263 14.27 12.34 14.45
CA CYS A 263 15.55 12.00 15.08
C CYS A 263 16.47 11.34 14.09
#